data_cb27b8d8cdb636b7a0a20d5a4bbfcfd5
#
_entry.id   cb27b8d8cdb636b7a0a20d5a4bbfcfd5
#
_cell.length_a   1.000
_cell.length_b   1.000
_cell.length_c   1.000
_cell.angle_alpha   90.00
_cell.angle_beta   90.00
_cell.angle_gamma   90.00
#
_symmetry.space_group_name_H-M   'P 1'
#
loop_
_entity.id
_entity.type
_entity.pdbx_description
1 polymer ?
#
loop_
_entity_poly.entity_id
_entity_poly.type
_entity_poly.pdbx_seq_one_letter_code
_entity_poly.pdbx_strand_id
1 'polypeptide(L)'
;MAREMIIVLDFGGQYNQLIARRVRECNVYCEVHPYNMSLDQIREMNPKGIIFTGGPDVVFEDGAPRCSKEIFELGIPVLGICYGAQLMSYLLDGVVKKAVVSEYGHTEVDVDTASQLFDGVSPKTVC
;
A
#
# COMPACT_ATOMS: atom_id res chain seq x y z
N MET A 1 23.88 -13.83 -2.48
CA MET A 1 22.58 -13.90 -3.20
C MET A 1 21.63 -12.87 -2.60
N ALA A 2 21.05 -12.02 -3.42
CA ALA A 2 20.09 -11.03 -2.94
C ALA A 2 18.77 -11.70 -2.53
N ARG A 3 18.31 -11.38 -1.32
CA ARG A 3 17.02 -11.88 -0.82
C ARG A 3 15.89 -11.04 -1.42
N GLU A 4 14.85 -11.69 -1.91
CA GLU A 4 13.64 -10.98 -2.29
C GLU A 4 12.99 -10.40 -1.04
N MET A 5 12.67 -9.11 -1.08
CA MET A 5 12.18 -8.39 0.09
C MET A 5 11.07 -7.43 -0.29
N ILE A 6 10.06 -7.36 0.58
CA ILE A 6 9.00 -6.35 0.54
C ILE A 6 9.20 -5.39 1.72
N ILE A 7 9.07 -4.10 1.46
CA ILE A 7 9.05 -3.08 2.51
C ILE A 7 7.58 -2.70 2.76
N VAL A 8 7.19 -2.70 4.03
CA VAL A 8 5.87 -2.21 4.46
C VAL A 8 6.09 -0.85 5.14
N LEU A 9 5.49 0.20 4.61
CA LEU A 9 5.55 1.53 5.21
C LEU A 9 4.37 1.76 6.14
N ASP A 10 4.68 2.17 7.36
CA ASP A 10 3.72 2.40 8.45
C ASP A 10 3.20 3.83 8.39
N PHE A 11 1.90 3.99 8.14
CA PHE A 11 1.21 5.29 8.14
C PHE A 11 0.33 5.48 9.39
N GLY A 12 0.62 4.76 10.47
CA GLY A 12 -0.10 4.92 11.74
C GLY A 12 -1.25 3.94 11.95
N GLY A 13 -1.45 3.01 11.03
CA GLY A 13 -2.51 2.00 11.15
C GLY A 13 -2.18 0.93 12.19
N GLN A 14 -3.20 0.15 12.55
CA GLN A 14 -3.09 -0.90 13.57
C GLN A 14 -2.62 -2.24 12.99
N TYR A 15 -2.67 -2.42 11.67
CA TYR A 15 -2.53 -3.72 11.03
C TYR A 15 -1.19 -3.92 10.32
N ASN A 16 -0.21 -3.05 10.55
CA ASN A 16 1.10 -3.14 9.88
C ASN A 16 1.77 -4.49 10.11
N GLN A 17 1.77 -4.96 11.35
CA GLN A 17 2.38 -6.25 11.69
C GLN A 17 1.60 -7.44 11.12
N LEU A 18 0.28 -7.31 11.02
CA LEU A 18 -0.54 -8.34 10.38
C LEU A 18 -0.23 -8.44 8.89
N ILE A 19 -0.11 -7.31 8.21
CA ILE A 19 0.27 -7.27 6.80
C ILE A 19 1.65 -7.90 6.60
N ALA A 20 2.62 -7.53 7.43
CA ALA A 20 3.96 -8.10 7.39
C ALA A 20 3.94 -9.61 7.60
N ARG A 21 3.13 -10.09 8.54
CA ARG A 21 2.96 -11.52 8.79
C ARG A 21 2.39 -12.25 7.57
N ARG A 22 1.38 -11.66 6.91
CA ARG A 22 0.79 -12.25 5.71
C ARG A 22 1.79 -12.35 4.56
N VAL A 23 2.63 -11.34 4.40
CA VAL A 23 3.72 -11.39 3.40
C VAL A 23 4.69 -12.52 3.73
N ARG A 24 5.07 -12.65 5.00
CA ARG A 24 5.99 -13.72 5.43
C ARG A 24 5.39 -15.11 5.27
N GLU A 25 4.09 -15.26 5.44
CA GLU A 25 3.38 -16.53 5.20
C GLU A 25 3.47 -16.95 3.73
N CYS A 26 3.70 -16.01 2.82
CA CYS A 26 3.95 -16.30 1.40
C CYS A 26 5.43 -16.62 1.12
N ASN A 27 6.24 -16.87 2.15
CA ASN A 27 7.67 -17.15 2.06
C ASN A 27 8.48 -15.97 1.47
N VAL A 28 8.02 -14.74 1.71
CA VAL A 28 8.72 -13.54 1.28
C VAL A 28 9.20 -12.78 2.51
N TYR A 29 10.49 -12.41 2.52
CA TYR A 29 11.04 -11.59 3.59
C TYR A 29 10.42 -10.18 3.54
N CYS A 30 10.12 -9.62 4.71
CA CYS A 30 9.43 -8.35 4.82
C CYS A 30 9.91 -7.59 6.05
N GLU A 31 10.09 -6.28 5.89
CA GLU A 31 10.42 -5.37 6.99
C GLU A 31 9.39 -4.24 7.03
N VAL A 32 9.05 -3.82 8.25
CA VAL A 32 8.17 -2.67 8.48
C VAL A 32 9.06 -1.46 8.81
N HIS A 33 8.86 -0.37 8.11
CA HIS A 33 9.59 0.88 8.31
C HIS A 33 8.61 2.05 8.43
N PRO A 34 9.02 3.17 9.06
CA PRO A 34 8.16 4.35 9.14
C PRO A 34 7.91 4.96 7.75
N TYR A 35 6.77 5.62 7.59
CA TYR A 35 6.36 6.21 6.31
C TYR A 35 7.38 7.24 5.78
N ASN A 36 8.13 7.88 6.65
CA ASN A 36 9.12 8.90 6.30
C ASN A 36 10.53 8.35 6.05
N MET A 37 10.64 7.04 5.84
CA MET A 37 11.91 6.41 5.47
C MET A 37 12.50 7.10 4.25
N SER A 38 13.81 7.37 4.25
CA SER A 38 14.45 8.06 3.15
C SER A 38 14.49 7.21 1.88
N LEU A 39 14.41 7.88 0.72
CA LEU A 39 14.48 7.20 -0.58
C LEU A 39 15.84 6.51 -0.77
N ASP A 40 16.92 7.09 -0.25
CA ASP A 40 18.25 6.50 -0.33
C ASP A 40 18.32 5.16 0.40
N GLN A 41 17.71 5.08 1.59
CA GLN A 41 17.61 3.82 2.33
C GLN A 41 16.83 2.77 1.57
N ILE A 42 15.73 3.16 0.93
CA ILE A 42 14.93 2.25 0.12
C ILE A 42 15.75 1.74 -1.07
N ARG A 43 16.48 2.61 -1.75
CA ARG A 43 17.34 2.24 -2.87
C ARG A 43 18.42 1.25 -2.43
N GLU A 44 19.04 1.48 -1.29
CA GLU A 44 20.07 0.58 -0.76
C GLU A 44 19.54 -0.80 -0.46
N MET A 45 18.31 -0.89 0.08
CA MET A 45 17.68 -2.15 0.39
C MET A 45 17.20 -2.90 -0.85
N ASN A 46 16.98 -2.18 -1.95
CA ASN A 46 16.55 -2.73 -3.23
C ASN A 46 15.38 -3.72 -3.11
N PRO A 47 14.24 -3.31 -2.52
CA PRO A 47 13.11 -4.21 -2.35
C PRO A 47 12.46 -4.56 -3.69
N LYS A 48 11.78 -5.69 -3.73
CA LYS A 48 11.00 -6.12 -4.90
C LYS A 48 9.62 -5.48 -4.95
N GLY A 49 9.16 -4.94 -3.85
CA GLY A 49 7.89 -4.23 -3.76
C GLY A 49 7.77 -3.43 -2.49
N ILE A 50 6.85 -2.48 -2.48
CA ILE A 50 6.56 -1.61 -1.34
C ILE A 50 5.07 -1.67 -1.10
N ILE A 51 4.65 -1.83 0.17
CA ILE A 51 3.26 -1.79 0.57
C ILE A 51 3.03 -0.53 1.42
N PHE A 52 2.08 0.30 1.01
CA PHE A 52 1.57 1.41 1.82
C PHE A 52 0.38 0.89 2.60
N THR A 53 0.46 0.97 3.92
CA THR A 53 -0.58 0.43 4.80
C THR A 53 -1.69 1.45 5.07
N GLY A 54 -2.68 1.04 5.85
CA GLY A 54 -3.73 1.93 6.32
C GLY A 54 -3.27 2.88 7.40
N GLY A 55 -4.14 3.80 7.75
CA GLY A 55 -3.92 4.76 8.82
C GLY A 55 -5.23 5.44 9.20
N PRO A 56 -5.27 6.13 10.34
CA PRO A 56 -6.49 6.77 10.84
C PRO A 56 -6.79 8.11 10.16
N ASP A 57 -5.83 8.67 9.44
CA ASP A 57 -5.93 10.02 8.91
C ASP A 57 -6.65 10.07 7.56
N VAL A 58 -7.02 11.27 7.15
CA VAL A 58 -7.55 11.57 5.82
C VAL A 58 -6.46 12.27 5.03
N VAL A 59 -6.16 11.79 3.83
CA VAL A 59 -4.97 12.17 3.06
C VAL A 59 -4.92 13.67 2.72
N PHE A 60 -6.06 14.32 2.55
CA PHE A 60 -6.11 15.75 2.21
C PHE A 60 -6.12 16.67 3.43
N GLU A 61 -6.10 16.15 4.66
CA GLU A 61 -6.01 16.94 5.87
C GLU A 61 -4.57 17.38 6.16
N ASP A 62 -4.40 18.55 6.78
CA ASP A 62 -3.10 19.01 7.21
C ASP A 62 -2.53 18.09 8.29
N GLY A 63 -1.23 17.82 8.21
CA GLY A 63 -0.55 16.95 9.17
C GLY A 63 -0.70 15.47 8.90
N ALA A 64 -1.44 15.06 7.86
CA ALA A 64 -1.54 13.66 7.48
C ALA A 64 -0.17 13.11 7.06
N PRO A 65 0.19 11.87 7.44
CA PRO A 65 1.48 11.30 7.05
C PRO A 65 1.54 11.08 5.54
N ARG A 66 2.56 11.63 4.90
CA ARG A 66 2.77 11.52 3.46
C ARG A 66 4.22 11.20 3.17
N CYS A 67 4.45 10.41 2.13
CA CYS A 67 5.80 10.16 1.63
C CYS A 67 6.06 11.01 0.37
N SER A 68 7.31 10.97 -0.11
CA SER A 68 7.68 11.67 -1.34
C SER A 68 7.06 10.98 -2.56
N LYS A 69 6.53 11.79 -3.49
CA LYS A 69 6.06 11.31 -4.80
C LYS A 69 7.16 10.58 -5.58
N GLU A 70 8.42 10.92 -5.33
CA GLU A 70 9.56 10.31 -6.00
C GLU A 70 9.68 8.81 -5.76
N ILE A 71 9.01 8.28 -4.73
CA ILE A 71 8.99 6.84 -4.45
C ILE A 71 8.45 6.04 -5.65
N PHE A 72 7.54 6.63 -6.42
CA PHE A 72 6.98 5.98 -7.60
C PHE A 72 7.94 5.99 -8.79
N GLU A 73 9.01 6.77 -8.73
CA GLU A 73 10.02 6.89 -9.78
C GLU A 73 11.17 5.90 -9.60
N LEU A 74 11.16 5.13 -8.50
CA LEU A 74 12.20 4.14 -8.23
C LEU A 74 12.12 2.88 -9.09
N GLY A 75 11.03 2.71 -9.84
CA GLY A 75 10.82 1.51 -10.65
C GLY A 75 10.42 0.29 -9.84
N ILE A 76 9.99 0.48 -8.58
CA ILE A 76 9.59 -0.60 -7.68
C ILE A 76 8.05 -0.61 -7.61
N PRO A 77 7.39 -1.77 -7.78
CA PRO A 77 5.92 -1.85 -7.65
C PRO A 77 5.46 -1.42 -6.26
N VAL A 78 4.38 -0.66 -6.20
CA VAL A 78 3.79 -0.16 -4.95
C VAL A 78 2.34 -0.61 -4.86
N LEU A 79 1.97 -1.22 -3.73
CA LEU A 79 0.59 -1.60 -3.41
C LEU A 79 0.08 -0.70 -2.29
N GLY A 80 -1.05 -0.03 -2.52
CA GLY A 80 -1.70 0.79 -1.50
C GLY A 80 -2.92 0.09 -0.91
N ILE A 81 -3.03 0.12 0.41
CA ILE A 81 -4.14 -0.47 1.15
C ILE A 81 -4.77 0.62 2.00
N CYS A 82 -6.08 0.84 1.87
CA CYS A 82 -6.83 1.80 2.67
C CYS A 82 -6.27 3.23 2.52
N TYR A 83 -5.75 3.82 3.60
CA TYR A 83 -5.08 5.12 3.54
C TYR A 83 -3.96 5.14 2.48
N GLY A 84 -3.20 4.05 2.36
CA GLY A 84 -2.14 3.95 1.36
C GLY A 84 -2.66 4.09 -0.06
N ALA A 85 -3.82 3.53 -0.37
CA ALA A 85 -4.46 3.70 -1.69
C ALA A 85 -4.89 5.15 -1.92
N GLN A 86 -5.43 5.81 -0.90
CA GLN A 86 -5.79 7.23 -0.96
C GLN A 86 -4.55 8.10 -1.20
N LEU A 87 -3.47 7.80 -0.50
CA LEU A 87 -2.20 8.53 -0.63
C LEU A 87 -1.63 8.39 -2.03
N MET A 88 -1.64 7.20 -2.61
CA MET A 88 -1.20 7.00 -3.99
C MET A 88 -2.01 7.84 -4.97
N SER A 89 -3.34 7.82 -4.82
CA SER A 89 -4.22 8.64 -5.65
C SER A 89 -3.92 10.12 -5.51
N TYR A 90 -3.76 10.59 -4.27
CA TYR A 90 -3.44 11.98 -3.97
C TYR A 90 -2.10 12.42 -4.58
N LEU A 91 -1.06 11.61 -4.42
CA LEU A 91 0.28 11.93 -4.92
C LEU A 91 0.38 11.85 -6.44
N LEU A 92 -0.45 11.05 -7.09
CA LEU A 92 -0.47 10.88 -8.54
C LEU A 92 -1.56 11.72 -9.21
N ASP A 93 -2.00 12.79 -8.54
CA ASP A 93 -2.98 13.77 -9.04
C ASP A 93 -4.39 13.20 -9.25
N GLY A 94 -4.71 12.11 -8.56
CA GLY A 94 -6.08 11.60 -8.51
C GLY A 94 -6.96 12.41 -7.56
N VAL A 95 -8.23 12.07 -7.52
CA VAL A 95 -9.23 12.74 -6.66
C VAL A 95 -9.65 11.82 -5.53
N VAL A 96 -9.53 12.30 -4.29
CA VAL A 96 -10.01 11.60 -3.10
C VAL A 96 -11.13 12.42 -2.48
N LYS A 97 -12.30 11.82 -2.34
CA LYS A 97 -13.49 12.48 -1.79
C LYS A 97 -14.04 11.68 -0.63
N LYS A 98 -14.67 12.39 0.31
CA LYS A 98 -15.42 11.75 1.39
C LYS A 98 -16.67 11.08 0.81
N ALA A 99 -16.87 9.80 1.11
CA ALA A 99 -18.07 9.08 0.68
C ALA A 99 -19.29 9.57 1.45
N VAL A 100 -20.46 9.54 0.78
CA VAL A 100 -21.74 9.87 1.42
C VAL A 100 -22.10 8.80 2.46
N VAL A 101 -21.80 7.54 2.15
CA VAL A 101 -22.03 6.39 3.03
C VAL A 101 -20.74 5.59 3.16
N SER A 102 -20.36 5.28 4.40
CA SER A 102 -19.20 4.41 4.65
C SER A 102 -19.56 2.96 4.32
N GLU A 103 -18.64 2.27 3.65
CA GLU A 103 -18.80 0.88 3.25
C GLU A 103 -18.10 -0.04 4.26
N TYR A 104 -18.84 -0.43 5.30
CA TYR A 104 -18.36 -1.43 6.27
C TYR A 104 -19.11 -2.74 6.06
N GLY A 105 -18.39 -3.86 6.14
CA GLY A 105 -18.94 -5.18 5.96
C GLY A 105 -18.83 -5.69 4.54
N HIS A 106 -19.70 -6.59 4.15
CA HIS A 106 -19.66 -7.22 2.83
C HIS A 106 -19.98 -6.24 1.70
N THR A 107 -19.07 -6.13 0.74
CA THR A 107 -19.26 -5.32 -0.46
C THR A 107 -18.83 -6.14 -1.67
N GLU A 108 -19.69 -6.23 -2.68
CA GLU A 108 -19.34 -6.86 -3.95
C GLU A 108 -18.49 -5.91 -4.76
N VAL A 109 -17.37 -6.40 -5.29
CA VAL A 109 -16.45 -5.60 -6.10
C VAL A 109 -16.23 -6.26 -7.46
N ASP A 110 -16.13 -5.43 -8.50
CA ASP A 110 -15.70 -5.87 -9.82
C ASP A 110 -14.17 -5.78 -9.89
N VAL A 111 -13.53 -6.87 -10.29
CA VAL A 111 -12.08 -6.99 -10.30
C VAL A 111 -11.59 -7.03 -11.75
N ASP A 112 -10.62 -6.17 -12.05
CA ASP A 112 -9.93 -6.21 -13.35
C ASP A 112 -8.91 -7.34 -13.34
N THR A 113 -9.28 -8.47 -13.93
CA THR A 113 -8.44 -9.67 -13.96
C THR A 113 -7.26 -9.56 -14.94
N ALA A 114 -7.20 -8.50 -15.75
CA ALA A 114 -6.03 -8.20 -16.58
C ALA A 114 -4.88 -7.63 -15.74
N SER A 115 -5.16 -7.12 -14.54
CA SER A 115 -4.12 -6.68 -13.61
C SER A 115 -3.35 -7.87 -13.05
N GLN A 116 -2.01 -7.75 -12.99
CA GLN A 116 -1.15 -8.79 -12.41
C GLN A 116 -1.53 -9.10 -10.95
N LEU A 117 -1.98 -8.10 -10.20
CA LEU A 117 -2.37 -8.26 -8.81
C LEU A 117 -3.55 -9.23 -8.65
N PHE A 118 -4.47 -9.23 -9.61
CA PHE A 118 -5.71 -10.01 -9.54
C PHE A 118 -5.70 -11.25 -10.46
N ASP A 119 -4.53 -11.65 -10.92
CA ASP A 119 -4.40 -12.86 -11.74
C ASP A 119 -4.91 -14.08 -10.93
N GLY A 120 -5.85 -14.81 -11.51
CA GLY A 120 -6.47 -15.96 -10.87
C GLY A 120 -7.64 -15.63 -9.92
N VAL A 121 -7.97 -14.35 -9.76
CA VAL A 121 -9.10 -13.92 -8.91
C VAL A 121 -10.38 -13.85 -9.75
N SER A 122 -11.52 -14.23 -9.17
CA SER A 122 -12.82 -14.12 -9.83
C SER A 122 -13.12 -12.65 -10.21
N PRO A 123 -13.71 -12.37 -11.41
CA PRO A 123 -14.07 -11.01 -11.79
C PRO A 123 -15.05 -10.33 -10.83
N LYS A 124 -15.82 -11.10 -10.08
CA LYS A 124 -16.68 -10.57 -9.01
C LYS A 124 -16.30 -11.21 -7.69
N THR A 125 -15.96 -10.37 -6.72
CA THR A 125 -15.47 -10.80 -5.42
C THR A 125 -16.17 -9.99 -4.33
N VAL A 126 -16.39 -10.61 -3.18
CA VAL A 126 -16.94 -9.93 -1.99
C VAL A 126 -15.80 -9.58 -1.04
N CYS A 127 -15.77 -8.31 -0.63
CA CYS A 127 -14.81 -7.80 0.35
C CYS A 127 -15.47 -7.55 1.70
#